data_f7972cd7b7b2cb987f087ff4ed1a8b04
#
_entry.id   f7972cd7b7b2cb987f087ff4ed1a8b04
#
_cell.length_a   1.000
_cell.length_b   1.000
_cell.length_c   1.000
_cell.angle_alpha   90.00
_cell.angle_beta   90.00
_cell.angle_gamma   90.00
#
_symmetry.space_group_name_H-M   'P 1'
#
loop_
_entity.id
_entity.type
_entity.pdbx_description
1 polymer ?
#
loop_
_entity_poly.entity_id
_entity_poly.type
_entity_poly.pdbx_seq_one_letter_code
_entity_poly.pdbx_strand_id
1 'polypeptide(L)'
;MVKHVILWQLKDELSDSERAEVMAGIKEGLEALKGKIPGLVEIKVEISPLASSNADVMLDSVFESAEALKGYAVHPEHVAVADGKVRPYTKLRVCMDFEI
;
A
#
# COMPACT_ATOMS: atom_id res chain seq x y z
N MET A 1 9.73 -16.59 3.70
CA MET A 1 8.83 -15.42 3.77
C MET A 1 8.70 -14.75 2.42
N VAL A 2 7.65 -14.00 2.22
CA VAL A 2 7.35 -13.33 0.96
C VAL A 2 7.33 -11.83 1.18
N LYS A 3 7.97 -11.10 0.27
CA LYS A 3 7.92 -9.65 0.22
C LYS A 3 6.89 -9.21 -0.82
N HIS A 4 6.05 -8.24 -0.45
CA HIS A 4 5.03 -7.67 -1.31
C HIS A 4 5.26 -6.17 -1.39
N VAL A 5 5.67 -5.68 -2.56
CA VAL A 5 6.00 -4.27 -2.78
C VAL A 5 5.07 -3.71 -3.85
N ILE A 6 4.49 -2.56 -3.55
CA ILE A 6 3.67 -1.82 -4.51
C ILE A 6 4.17 -0.38 -4.60
N LEU A 7 4.21 0.12 -5.82
CA LEU A 7 4.45 1.54 -6.10
C LEU A 7 3.20 2.11 -6.75
N TRP A 8 2.76 3.29 -6.27
CA TRP A 8 1.62 4.00 -6.85
C TRP A 8 2.00 5.39 -7.31
N GLN A 9 1.36 5.83 -8.38
CA GLN A 9 1.28 7.23 -8.74
C GLN A 9 -0.13 7.72 -8.45
N LEU A 10 -0.24 8.90 -7.86
CA LEU A 10 -1.54 9.52 -7.58
C LEU A 10 -2.09 10.18 -8.84
N LYS A 11 -3.40 10.38 -8.87
CA LYS A 11 -4.07 11.07 -9.98
C LYS A 11 -3.57 12.49 -10.11
N ASP A 12 -3.43 12.97 -11.35
CA ASP A 12 -2.86 14.29 -11.65
C ASP A 12 -3.75 15.44 -11.21
N GLU A 13 -5.06 15.23 -11.18
CA GLU A 13 -6.03 16.27 -10.83
C GLU A 13 -6.07 16.63 -9.34
N LEU A 14 -5.39 15.87 -8.48
CA LEU A 14 -5.34 16.16 -7.05
C LEU A 14 -4.49 17.41 -6.79
N SER A 15 -4.98 18.31 -5.96
CA SER A 15 -4.21 19.47 -5.49
C SER A 15 -3.11 19.02 -4.52
N ASP A 16 -2.16 19.90 -4.20
CA ASP A 16 -1.09 19.56 -3.27
C ASP A 16 -1.63 19.19 -1.89
N SER A 17 -2.64 19.89 -1.40
CA SER A 17 -3.26 19.56 -0.11
C SER A 17 -4.02 18.23 -0.16
N GLU A 18 -4.73 17.96 -1.26
CA GLU A 18 -5.40 16.68 -1.46
C GLU A 18 -4.40 15.52 -1.52
N ARG A 19 -3.28 15.70 -2.23
CA ARG A 19 -2.22 14.69 -2.31
C ARG A 19 -1.67 14.37 -0.92
N ALA A 20 -1.42 15.38 -0.10
CA ALA A 20 -0.92 15.19 1.26
C ALA A 20 -1.91 14.39 2.12
N GLU A 21 -3.19 14.71 2.04
CA GLU A 21 -4.24 13.99 2.76
C GLU A 21 -4.38 12.54 2.29
N VAL A 22 -4.35 12.32 0.97
CA VAL A 22 -4.45 10.99 0.39
C VAL A 22 -3.27 10.12 0.83
N MET A 23 -2.06 10.63 0.75
CA MET A 23 -0.87 9.88 1.15
C MET A 23 -0.89 9.53 2.64
N ALA A 24 -1.27 10.48 3.49
CA ALA A 24 -1.41 10.23 4.93
C ALA A 24 -2.47 9.16 5.22
N GLY A 25 -3.59 9.21 4.50
CA GLY A 25 -4.67 8.23 4.64
C GLY A 25 -4.26 6.83 4.20
N ILE A 26 -3.51 6.71 3.11
CA ILE A 26 -2.99 5.42 2.63
C ILE A 26 -2.04 4.83 3.68
N LYS A 27 -1.10 5.62 4.16
CA LYS A 27 -0.14 5.18 5.18
C LYS A 27 -0.84 4.73 6.45
N GLU A 28 -1.71 5.54 6.98
CA GLU A 28 -2.44 5.22 8.22
C GLU A 28 -3.30 3.96 8.05
N GLY A 29 -4.05 3.89 6.96
CA GLY A 29 -4.96 2.77 6.72
C GLY A 29 -4.24 1.44 6.51
N LEU A 30 -3.19 1.42 5.71
CA LEU A 30 -2.45 0.19 5.44
C LEU A 30 -1.60 -0.25 6.62
N GLU A 31 -0.91 0.66 7.29
CA GLU A 31 -0.09 0.30 8.46
C GLU A 31 -0.93 -0.18 9.63
N ALA A 32 -2.17 0.27 9.74
CA ALA A 32 -3.10 -0.20 10.77
C ALA A 32 -3.52 -1.66 10.58
N LEU A 33 -3.24 -2.27 9.42
CA LEU A 33 -3.57 -3.67 9.17
C LEU A 33 -2.67 -4.65 9.91
N LYS A 34 -1.52 -4.21 10.41
CA LYS A 34 -0.64 -5.06 11.21
C LYS A 34 -1.38 -5.54 12.46
N GLY A 35 -1.34 -6.84 12.69
CA GLY A 35 -2.06 -7.46 13.81
C GLY A 35 -3.51 -7.82 13.49
N LYS A 36 -4.04 -7.40 12.35
CA LYS A 36 -5.42 -7.69 11.94
C LYS A 36 -5.53 -8.76 10.88
N ILE A 37 -4.43 -9.04 10.19
CA ILE A 37 -4.42 -9.97 9.04
C ILE A 37 -3.50 -11.14 9.33
N PRO A 38 -4.02 -12.39 9.27
CA PRO A 38 -3.21 -13.57 9.51
C PRO A 38 -2.03 -13.65 8.53
N GLY A 39 -0.84 -13.89 9.06
CA GLY A 39 0.38 -14.06 8.25
C GLY A 39 1.03 -12.76 7.79
N LEU A 40 0.47 -11.61 8.09
CA LEU A 40 1.11 -10.32 7.83
C LEU A 40 2.15 -10.08 8.93
N VAL A 41 3.43 -10.10 8.55
CA VAL A 41 4.56 -9.96 9.48
C VAL A 41 4.91 -8.50 9.69
N GLU A 42 5.00 -7.74 8.59
CA GLU A 42 5.37 -6.33 8.64
C GLU A 42 4.72 -5.59 7.48
N ILE A 43 4.35 -4.34 7.72
CA ILE A 43 3.79 -3.46 6.70
C ILE A 43 4.23 -2.03 6.97
N LYS A 44 4.76 -1.38 5.94
CA LYS A 44 5.27 -0.03 6.01
C LYS A 44 4.92 0.71 4.71
N VAL A 45 4.54 1.96 4.83
CA VAL A 45 4.21 2.80 3.68
C VAL A 45 5.11 4.03 3.68
N GLU A 46 5.78 4.28 2.55
CA GLU A 46 6.60 5.45 2.34
C GLU A 46 5.82 6.51 1.54
N ILE A 47 5.77 7.72 2.05
CA ILE A 47 5.00 8.82 1.46
C ILE A 47 5.80 10.10 1.26
N SER A 48 7.12 10.04 1.40
CA SER A 48 8.01 11.21 1.27
C SER A 48 9.05 10.97 0.18
N PRO A 49 8.64 10.90 -1.10
CA PRO A 49 9.58 10.64 -2.18
C PRO A 49 10.52 11.82 -2.39
N LEU A 50 11.75 11.51 -2.77
CA LEU A 50 12.69 12.54 -3.25
C LEU A 50 12.29 12.98 -4.66
N ALA A 51 12.77 14.13 -5.08
CA ALA A 51 12.46 14.69 -6.41
C ALA A 51 12.90 13.77 -7.56
N SER A 52 13.87 12.88 -7.32
CA SER A 52 14.31 11.88 -8.31
C SER A 52 13.31 10.75 -8.52
N SER A 53 12.30 10.64 -7.69
CA SER A 53 11.30 9.55 -7.75
C SER A 53 10.24 9.82 -8.80
N ASN A 54 9.77 8.76 -9.44
CA ASN A 54 8.62 8.82 -10.35
C ASN A 54 7.40 8.05 -9.81
N ALA A 55 7.44 7.67 -8.53
CA ALA A 55 6.29 7.15 -7.81
C ALA A 55 6.04 8.05 -6.59
N ASP A 56 4.80 8.07 -6.12
CA ASP A 56 4.40 8.94 -5.02
C ASP A 56 4.33 8.21 -3.68
N VAL A 57 3.92 6.94 -3.70
CA VAL A 57 3.69 6.12 -2.51
C VAL A 57 4.25 4.73 -2.75
N MET A 58 4.90 4.17 -1.73
CA MET A 58 5.38 2.79 -1.76
C MET A 58 4.84 2.02 -0.57
N LEU A 59 4.32 0.82 -0.83
CA LEU A 59 4.02 -0.19 0.18
C LEU A 59 5.16 -1.19 0.22
N ASP A 60 5.71 -1.42 1.41
CA ASP A 60 6.71 -2.46 1.67
C ASP A 60 6.16 -3.36 2.77
N SER A 61 5.88 -4.61 2.43
CA SER A 61 5.26 -5.55 3.36
C SER A 61 5.87 -6.94 3.28
N VAL A 62 5.78 -7.67 4.38
CA VAL A 62 6.31 -9.03 4.51
C VAL A 62 5.21 -9.95 5.02
N PHE A 63 5.06 -11.10 4.36
CA PHE A 63 4.09 -12.14 4.71
C PHE A 63 4.81 -13.45 5.00
N GLU A 64 4.20 -14.28 5.84
CA GLU A 64 4.77 -15.58 6.18
C GLU A 64 4.88 -16.51 4.99
N SER A 65 3.96 -16.40 4.02
CA SER A 65 3.89 -17.27 2.85
C SER A 65 3.12 -16.59 1.71
N ALA A 66 3.21 -17.17 0.52
CA ALA A 66 2.41 -16.74 -0.64
C ALA A 66 0.91 -16.92 -0.36
N GLU A 67 0.52 -17.94 0.40
CA GLU A 67 -0.88 -18.16 0.77
C GLU A 67 -1.38 -17.09 1.73
N ALA A 68 -0.56 -16.65 2.67
CA ALA A 68 -0.89 -15.54 3.56
C ALA A 68 -1.13 -14.26 2.75
N LEU A 69 -0.31 -14.01 1.73
CA LEU A 69 -0.48 -12.88 0.83
C LEU A 69 -1.80 -12.96 0.06
N LYS A 70 -2.16 -14.14 -0.44
CA LYS A 70 -3.47 -14.34 -1.12
C LYS A 70 -4.62 -14.05 -0.17
N GLY A 71 -4.53 -14.49 1.07
CA GLY A 71 -5.54 -14.21 2.09
C GLY A 71 -5.68 -12.73 2.40
N TYR A 72 -4.56 -12.02 2.43
CA TYR A 72 -4.52 -10.58 2.61
C TYR A 72 -5.27 -9.85 1.48
N ALA A 73 -5.03 -10.26 0.23
CA ALA A 73 -5.63 -9.60 -0.93
C ALA A 73 -7.14 -9.56 -0.87
N VAL A 74 -7.78 -10.59 -0.31
CA VAL A 74 -9.25 -10.69 -0.22
C VAL A 74 -9.80 -10.44 1.18
N HIS A 75 -8.94 -10.14 2.15
CA HIS A 75 -9.37 -9.92 3.53
C HIS A 75 -10.21 -8.64 3.61
N PRO A 76 -11.38 -8.67 4.28
CA PRO A 76 -12.28 -7.52 4.36
C PRO A 76 -11.62 -6.24 4.88
N GLU A 77 -10.74 -6.36 5.86
CA GLU A 77 -10.02 -5.21 6.42
C GLU A 77 -9.12 -4.54 5.37
N HIS A 78 -8.42 -5.35 4.56
CA HIS A 78 -7.59 -4.83 3.47
C HIS A 78 -8.44 -4.24 2.35
N VAL A 79 -9.48 -4.93 1.93
CA VAL A 79 -10.37 -4.49 0.85
C VAL A 79 -11.00 -3.14 1.20
N ALA A 80 -11.42 -2.94 2.45
CA ALA A 80 -11.99 -1.67 2.89
C ALA A 80 -11.01 -0.51 2.74
N VAL A 81 -9.74 -0.71 3.11
CA VAL A 81 -8.70 0.31 2.95
C VAL A 81 -8.41 0.58 1.48
N ALA A 82 -8.25 -0.48 0.69
CA ALA A 82 -7.94 -0.37 -0.73
C ALA A 82 -9.04 0.38 -1.49
N ASP A 83 -10.29 0.04 -1.24
CA ASP A 83 -11.43 0.64 -1.96
C ASP A 83 -11.75 2.06 -1.47
N GLY A 84 -11.49 2.36 -0.20
CA GLY A 84 -11.82 3.66 0.36
C GLY A 84 -10.71 4.70 0.29
N LYS A 85 -9.45 4.26 0.42
CA LYS A 85 -8.31 5.18 0.58
C LYS A 85 -7.27 5.13 -0.52
N VAL A 86 -7.22 4.07 -1.33
CA VAL A 86 -6.16 3.87 -2.33
C VAL A 86 -6.68 3.98 -3.75
N ARG A 87 -7.57 3.09 -4.16
CA ARG A 87 -8.03 2.97 -5.55
C ARG A 87 -8.66 4.24 -6.10
N PRO A 88 -9.47 4.99 -5.35
CA PRO A 88 -10.08 6.20 -5.89
C PRO A 88 -9.09 7.30 -6.26
N TYR A 89 -7.87 7.25 -5.74
CA TYR A 89 -6.91 8.35 -5.83
C TYR A 89 -5.63 8.00 -6.61
N THR A 90 -5.50 6.77 -7.08
CA THR A 90 -4.29 6.31 -7.78
C THR A 90 -4.58 6.06 -9.25
N LYS A 91 -3.61 6.41 -10.12
CA LYS A 91 -3.71 6.21 -11.58
C LYS A 91 -2.81 5.08 -12.08
N LEU A 92 -1.79 4.70 -11.30
CA LEU A 92 -0.85 3.66 -11.68
C LEU A 92 -0.52 2.83 -10.45
N ARG A 93 -0.47 1.52 -10.63
CA ARG A 93 -0.06 0.55 -9.61
C ARG A 93 0.91 -0.43 -10.23
N VAL A 94 2.09 -0.55 -9.64
CA VAL A 94 3.10 -1.54 -10.01
C VAL A 94 3.37 -2.42 -8.79
N CYS A 95 3.34 -3.73 -8.97
CA CYS A 95 3.49 -4.69 -7.88
C CYS A 95 4.59 -5.68 -8.20
N MET A 96 5.39 -6.02 -7.20
CA MET A 96 6.33 -7.13 -7.28
C MET A 96 6.31 -7.91 -5.97
N ASP A 97 6.05 -9.22 -6.08
CA ASP A 97 6.08 -10.15 -4.98
C ASP A 97 7.23 -11.12 -5.18
N PHE A 98 8.00 -11.39 -4.12
CA PHE A 98 9.16 -12.26 -4.23
C PHE A 98 9.53 -12.91 -2.90
N GLU A 99 10.20 -14.06 -2.98
CA GLU A 99 10.71 -14.77 -1.79
C GLU A 99 11.95 -14.07 -1.21
N ILE A 100 11.98 -14.01 0.10
CA ILE A 100 13.14 -13.49 0.83
C ILE A 100 13.68 -14.50 1.84
#